data_37cf76a1549ebc5fd5fee6243b059c5c
#
_entry.id   37cf76a1549ebc5fd5fee6243b059c5c
#
_cell.length_a   1.000
_cell.length_b   1.000
_cell.length_c   1.000
_cell.angle_alpha   90.00
_cell.angle_beta   90.00
_cell.angle_gamma   90.00
#
_symmetry.space_group_name_H-M   'P 1'
#
loop_
_entity.id
_entity.type
_entity.pdbx_description
1 polymer ?
#
loop_
_entity_poly.entity_id
_entity_poly.type
_entity_poly.pdbx_seq_one_letter_code
_entity_poly.pdbx_strand_id
1 'polypeptide(L)'
;DWSSDVCSSDLTNSPNYRYRLTAEFLNVLKNKGSEESVKAFLKKHESLKSIYASKKDKQKQALSVNGQRLALSPGKHNKLQKAIIEDFVPRFAPNSKCLYVGDTTEKDLVKDVETLKKLGFAITLHDKMPDVVLYDEKKDWLYFVEAVTSVGPMDPKRIVELGDLTKNVKAGKIFVTAFLDFVTYKKFAADLAWDTEVWIADMPEHMIHLNGDKFLGPR
;
A
#
# COMPACT_ATOMS: atom_id res chain seq x y z
N ASP A 1 14.99 -23.07 17.19
CA ASP A 1 13.69 -22.48 17.45
C ASP A 1 13.77 -21.58 18.66
N TRP A 2 13.54 -20.29 18.44
CA TRP A 2 13.55 -19.28 19.49
C TRP A 2 12.10 -18.98 19.83
N SER A 3 11.63 -19.33 21.02
CA SER A 3 10.36 -18.85 21.51
C SER A 3 10.62 -17.54 22.24
N SER A 4 9.93 -16.48 21.84
CA SER A 4 9.84 -15.28 22.64
C SER A 4 8.84 -15.54 23.77
N ASP A 5 9.31 -15.83 24.97
CA ASP A 5 8.46 -15.67 26.15
C ASP A 5 8.36 -14.16 26.40
N VAL A 6 7.24 -13.61 26.02
CA VAL A 6 6.88 -12.23 26.35
C VAL A 6 6.65 -12.15 27.83
N CYS A 7 7.63 -11.65 28.56
CA CYS A 7 7.41 -11.26 29.95
C CYS A 7 6.63 -9.92 29.92
N SER A 8 5.37 -9.96 30.22
CA SER A 8 4.40 -8.92 30.63
C SER A 8 4.54 -7.45 30.13
N SER A 9 5.34 -7.13 29.15
CA SER A 9 5.30 -5.83 28.47
C SER A 9 5.12 -6.06 26.99
N ASP A 10 3.92 -5.81 26.47
CA ASP A 10 3.52 -5.92 25.06
C ASP A 10 4.24 -4.92 24.11
N LEU A 11 5.34 -4.33 24.56
CA LEU A 11 6.13 -3.39 23.79
C LEU A 11 7.26 -4.13 23.04
N THR A 12 7.13 -4.27 21.73
CA THR A 12 8.23 -4.54 20.81
C THR A 12 9.32 -3.48 21.03
N ASN A 13 10.50 -3.86 21.46
CA ASN A 13 11.66 -3.05 21.85
C ASN A 13 11.82 -2.75 23.36
N SER A 14 11.19 -3.52 24.23
CA SER A 14 11.47 -3.45 25.66
C SER A 14 12.95 -3.83 25.92
N PRO A 15 13.71 -3.09 26.75
CA PRO A 15 15.06 -3.47 27.18
C PRO A 15 15.07 -4.80 27.96
N ASN A 16 13.91 -5.29 28.37
CA ASN A 16 13.72 -6.56 29.07
C ASN A 16 13.43 -7.73 28.12
N TYR A 17 13.41 -7.50 26.81
CA TYR A 17 13.18 -8.55 25.83
C TYR A 17 14.34 -9.56 25.85
N ARG A 18 14.01 -10.84 26.05
CA ARG A 18 15.01 -11.92 26.10
C ARG A 18 14.56 -13.10 25.26
N TYR A 19 15.51 -13.68 24.55
CA TYR A 19 15.29 -14.91 23.81
C TYR A 19 15.84 -16.08 24.61
N ARG A 20 15.10 -17.18 24.67
CA ARG A 20 15.57 -18.42 25.26
C ARG A 20 15.21 -19.61 24.37
N LEU A 21 15.99 -20.69 24.48
CA LEU A 21 15.64 -21.94 23.82
C LEU A 21 14.42 -22.55 24.51
N THR A 22 13.52 -23.15 23.70
CA THR A 22 12.39 -23.90 24.25
C THR A 22 12.90 -25.10 25.04
N ALA A 23 12.14 -25.53 26.04
CA ALA A 23 12.47 -26.72 26.81
C ALA A 23 12.61 -27.98 25.93
N GLU A 24 11.78 -28.08 24.88
CA GLU A 24 11.82 -29.17 23.92
C GLU A 24 13.11 -29.17 23.10
N PHE A 25 13.58 -27.99 22.63
CA PHE A 25 14.85 -27.90 21.90
C PHE A 25 16.05 -28.12 22.83
N LEU A 26 15.99 -27.68 24.08
CA LEU A 26 16.99 -28.00 25.08
C LEU A 26 17.13 -29.53 25.30
N ASN A 27 16.03 -30.27 25.27
CA ASN A 27 16.07 -31.75 25.34
C ASN A 27 16.75 -32.37 24.12
N VAL A 28 16.50 -31.84 22.91
CA VAL A 28 17.21 -32.27 21.70
C VAL A 28 18.72 -32.07 21.84
N LEU A 29 19.15 -30.93 22.36
CA LEU A 29 20.55 -30.63 22.60
C LEU A 29 21.19 -31.52 23.68
N LYS A 30 20.48 -31.75 24.79
CA LYS A 30 20.91 -32.63 25.87
C LYS A 30 21.12 -34.07 25.41
N ASN A 31 20.31 -34.52 24.45
CA ASN A 31 20.41 -35.84 23.81
C ASN A 31 21.42 -35.87 22.65
N LYS A 32 22.43 -34.99 22.69
CA LYS A 32 23.54 -34.86 21.70
C LYS A 32 23.05 -34.62 20.26
N GLY A 33 21.84 -34.12 20.07
CA GLY A 33 21.33 -33.76 18.76
C GLY A 33 21.29 -34.92 17.77
N SER A 34 20.92 -36.12 18.21
CA SER A 34 20.81 -37.25 17.30
C SER A 34 19.91 -36.91 16.12
N GLU A 35 20.24 -37.41 14.94
CA GLU A 35 19.51 -37.10 13.70
C GLU A 35 18.00 -37.42 13.85
N GLU A 36 17.68 -38.48 14.59
CA GLU A 36 16.31 -38.90 14.86
C GLU A 36 15.58 -37.87 15.76
N SER A 37 16.23 -37.38 16.84
CA SER A 37 15.64 -36.38 17.75
C SER A 37 15.42 -35.05 17.05
N VAL A 38 16.34 -34.65 16.16
CA VAL A 38 16.17 -33.43 15.34
C VAL A 38 15.04 -33.60 14.33
N LYS A 39 14.97 -34.74 13.64
CA LYS A 39 13.86 -35.04 12.71
C LYS A 39 12.51 -35.07 13.39
N ALA A 40 12.42 -35.68 14.57
CA ALA A 40 11.18 -35.68 15.36
C ALA A 40 10.75 -34.28 15.82
N PHE A 41 11.71 -33.46 16.24
CA PHE A 41 11.47 -32.08 16.61
C PHE A 41 10.97 -31.26 15.41
N LEU A 42 11.66 -31.34 14.25
CA LEU A 42 11.28 -30.61 13.03
C LEU A 42 9.92 -31.07 12.48
N LYS A 43 9.56 -32.34 12.64
CA LYS A 43 8.22 -32.84 12.25
C LYS A 43 7.10 -32.27 13.12
N LYS A 44 7.39 -32.00 14.40
CA LYS A 44 6.42 -31.45 15.36
C LYS A 44 6.29 -29.93 15.25
N HIS A 45 7.36 -29.26 14.84
CA HIS A 45 7.43 -27.81 14.79
C HIS A 45 7.54 -27.31 13.35
N GLU A 46 6.55 -26.53 12.91
CA GLU A 46 6.65 -25.84 11.65
C GLU A 46 7.81 -24.82 11.65
N SER A 47 8.40 -24.59 10.50
CA SER A 47 9.43 -23.55 10.39
C SER A 47 8.85 -22.18 10.74
N LEU A 48 9.62 -21.31 11.39
CA LEU A 48 9.20 -19.94 11.66
C LEU A 48 8.75 -19.23 10.38
N LYS A 49 9.42 -19.52 9.25
CA LYS A 49 9.05 -18.97 7.95
C LYS A 49 7.63 -19.38 7.53
N SER A 50 7.23 -20.66 7.73
CA SER A 50 5.87 -21.10 7.39
C SER A 50 4.82 -20.54 8.36
N ILE A 51 5.15 -20.44 9.67
CA ILE A 51 4.29 -19.82 10.66
C ILE A 51 4.06 -18.33 10.34
N TYR A 52 5.12 -17.59 10.01
CA TYR A 52 4.99 -16.19 9.63
C TYR A 52 4.24 -16.02 8.30
N ALA A 53 4.49 -16.88 7.32
CA ALA A 53 3.75 -16.86 6.06
C ALA A 53 2.26 -17.09 6.28
N SER A 54 1.88 -18.11 7.06
CA SER A 54 0.47 -18.40 7.36
C SER A 54 -0.22 -17.29 8.17
N LYS A 55 0.50 -16.65 9.12
CA LYS A 55 -0.01 -15.47 9.84
C LYS A 55 -0.24 -14.30 8.89
N LYS A 56 0.69 -14.05 7.98
CA LYS A 56 0.60 -12.97 6.98
C LYS A 56 -0.58 -13.21 6.04
N ASP A 57 -0.80 -14.44 5.59
CA ASP A 57 -1.93 -14.80 4.73
C ASP A 57 -3.30 -14.59 5.41
N LYS A 58 -3.40 -14.93 6.70
CA LYS A 58 -4.62 -14.70 7.49
C LYS A 58 -4.95 -13.22 7.70
N GLN A 59 -3.98 -12.33 7.52
CA GLN A 59 -4.13 -10.88 7.70
C GLN A 59 -4.32 -10.15 6.37
N LYS A 60 -4.35 -10.85 5.24
CA LYS A 60 -4.62 -10.24 3.93
C LYS A 60 -5.96 -9.51 3.94
N GLN A 61 -5.98 -8.34 3.28
CA GLN A 61 -7.16 -7.48 3.18
C GLN A 61 -7.87 -7.77 1.85
N ALA A 62 -9.07 -8.33 1.94
CA ALA A 62 -9.88 -8.55 0.75
C ALA A 62 -10.24 -7.22 0.07
N LEU A 63 -10.17 -7.19 -1.24
CA LEU A 63 -10.45 -6.04 -2.10
C LEU A 63 -11.19 -6.50 -3.35
N SER A 64 -12.14 -5.70 -3.83
CA SER A 64 -12.79 -5.91 -5.13
C SER A 64 -12.37 -4.83 -6.10
N VAL A 65 -11.73 -5.19 -7.21
CA VAL A 65 -11.27 -4.26 -8.25
C VAL A 65 -11.78 -4.73 -9.59
N ASN A 66 -12.44 -3.87 -10.35
CA ASN A 66 -13.02 -4.20 -11.67
C ASN A 66 -13.85 -5.51 -11.66
N GLY A 67 -14.56 -5.80 -10.57
CA GLY A 67 -15.37 -7.03 -10.40
C GLY A 67 -14.57 -8.28 -10.02
N GLN A 68 -13.26 -8.20 -9.88
CA GLN A 68 -12.39 -9.31 -9.42
C GLN A 68 -12.10 -9.20 -7.94
N ARG A 69 -12.14 -10.33 -7.23
CA ARG A 69 -11.73 -10.40 -5.82
C ARG A 69 -10.22 -10.60 -5.73
N LEU A 70 -9.55 -9.68 -5.08
CA LEU A 70 -8.12 -9.67 -4.84
C LEU A 70 -7.84 -9.58 -3.34
N ALA A 71 -6.60 -9.73 -2.94
CA ALA A 71 -6.20 -9.61 -1.55
C ALA A 71 -4.88 -8.82 -1.45
N LEU A 72 -4.94 -7.67 -0.79
CA LEU A 72 -3.77 -6.88 -0.43
C LEU A 72 -3.03 -7.48 0.76
N SER A 73 -1.72 -7.34 0.78
CA SER A 73 -0.90 -7.67 1.93
C SER A 73 -1.29 -6.83 3.15
N PRO A 74 -1.06 -7.32 4.38
CA PRO A 74 -1.36 -6.54 5.58
C PRO A 74 -0.45 -5.31 5.69
N GLY A 75 -0.99 -4.21 6.21
CA GLY A 75 -0.25 -2.97 6.46
C GLY A 75 -1.10 -1.71 6.32
N LYS A 76 -0.65 -0.61 6.93
CA LYS A 76 -1.35 0.69 6.89
C LYS A 76 -1.45 1.24 5.47
N HIS A 77 -0.39 1.08 4.68
CA HIS A 77 -0.35 1.53 3.29
C HIS A 77 -1.43 0.81 2.47
N ASN A 78 -1.48 -0.51 2.52
CA ASN A 78 -2.46 -1.29 1.78
C ASN A 78 -3.90 -1.10 2.33
N LYS A 79 -4.05 -0.79 3.65
CA LYS A 79 -5.34 -0.34 4.19
C LYS A 79 -5.81 0.95 3.52
N LEU A 80 -4.90 1.89 3.29
CA LEU A 80 -5.23 3.12 2.59
C LEU A 80 -5.55 2.88 1.11
N GLN A 81 -4.79 2.02 0.41
CA GLN A 81 -5.12 1.64 -0.97
C GLN A 81 -6.51 0.98 -1.07
N LYS A 82 -6.86 0.14 -0.09
CA LYS A 82 -8.21 -0.43 0.00
C LYS A 82 -9.27 0.67 0.14
N ALA A 83 -9.07 1.62 1.04
CA ALA A 83 -9.98 2.76 1.22
C ALA A 83 -10.09 3.61 -0.05
N ILE A 84 -9.00 3.81 -0.79
CA ILE A 84 -9.04 4.49 -2.09
C ILE A 84 -10.01 3.77 -3.03
N ILE A 85 -9.90 2.46 -3.17
CA ILE A 85 -10.77 1.70 -4.08
C ILE A 85 -12.22 1.65 -3.59
N GLU A 86 -12.46 1.44 -2.30
CA GLU A 86 -13.80 1.21 -1.75
C GLU A 86 -14.55 2.50 -1.40
N ASP A 87 -13.84 3.57 -1.06
CA ASP A 87 -14.44 4.82 -0.58
C ASP A 87 -14.24 6.01 -1.52
N PHE A 88 -13.00 6.24 -2.01
CA PHE A 88 -12.71 7.34 -2.91
C PHE A 88 -13.31 7.10 -4.31
N VAL A 89 -13.06 5.92 -4.90
CA VAL A 89 -13.51 5.63 -6.27
C VAL A 89 -15.02 5.81 -6.44
N PRO A 90 -15.91 5.26 -5.61
CA PRO A 90 -17.36 5.43 -5.78
C PRO A 90 -17.82 6.89 -5.68
N ARG A 91 -17.08 7.74 -4.96
CA ARG A 91 -17.47 9.14 -4.73
C ARG A 91 -16.94 10.10 -5.77
N PHE A 92 -15.66 9.96 -6.12
CA PHE A 92 -14.95 10.96 -6.95
C PHE A 92 -14.60 10.46 -8.35
N ALA A 93 -14.55 9.14 -8.56
CA ALA A 93 -14.24 8.50 -9.82
C ALA A 93 -15.18 7.31 -10.15
N PRO A 94 -16.53 7.46 -10.04
CA PRO A 94 -17.47 6.32 -10.01
C PRO A 94 -17.51 5.49 -11.29
N ASN A 95 -17.09 6.04 -12.43
CA ASN A 95 -17.10 5.34 -13.73
C ASN A 95 -15.69 4.89 -14.14
N SER A 96 -14.72 5.05 -13.28
CA SER A 96 -13.35 4.75 -13.62
C SER A 96 -13.05 3.26 -13.53
N LYS A 97 -12.32 2.76 -14.51
CA LYS A 97 -11.66 1.46 -14.49
C LYS A 97 -10.31 1.61 -13.76
N CYS A 98 -10.02 0.70 -12.86
CA CYS A 98 -8.71 0.64 -12.22
C CYS A 98 -7.71 -0.01 -13.19
N LEU A 99 -6.68 0.73 -13.60
CA LEU A 99 -5.64 0.28 -14.50
C LEU A 99 -4.41 -0.25 -13.76
N TYR A 100 -4.15 0.25 -12.55
CA TYR A 100 -3.02 -0.16 -11.75
C TYR A 100 -3.33 -0.07 -10.26
N VAL A 101 -2.91 -1.10 -9.52
CA VAL A 101 -2.80 -1.09 -8.05
C VAL A 101 -1.49 -1.79 -7.70
N GLY A 102 -0.64 -1.08 -6.98
CA GLY A 102 0.55 -1.67 -6.35
C GLY A 102 0.20 -2.46 -5.09
N ASP A 103 1.12 -3.28 -4.61
CA ASP A 103 1.08 -3.89 -3.29
C ASP A 103 2.48 -3.85 -2.67
N THR A 104 2.54 -3.76 -1.36
CA THR A 104 3.82 -3.68 -0.65
C THR A 104 4.66 -4.96 -0.75
N THR A 105 4.05 -6.08 -1.09
CA THR A 105 4.70 -7.39 -1.21
C THR A 105 4.72 -7.90 -2.65
N GLU A 106 3.58 -7.83 -3.33
CA GLU A 106 3.40 -8.20 -4.74
C GLU A 106 3.29 -6.90 -5.54
N LYS A 107 4.40 -6.45 -6.14
CA LYS A 107 4.53 -5.10 -6.72
C LYS A 107 3.35 -4.65 -7.59
N ASP A 108 2.84 -5.51 -8.45
CA ASP A 108 1.77 -5.21 -9.40
C ASP A 108 0.56 -6.12 -9.11
N LEU A 109 -0.35 -5.71 -8.22
CA LEU A 109 -1.57 -6.47 -7.92
C LEU A 109 -2.58 -6.40 -9.08
N VAL A 110 -2.71 -5.21 -9.68
CA VAL A 110 -3.47 -4.97 -10.91
C VAL A 110 -2.58 -4.19 -11.87
N LYS A 111 -2.52 -4.60 -13.13
CA LYS A 111 -1.77 -3.88 -14.17
C LYS A 111 -2.37 -4.16 -15.54
N ASP A 112 -3.16 -3.23 -16.04
CA ASP A 112 -3.71 -3.27 -17.41
C ASP A 112 -2.72 -2.64 -18.38
N VAL A 113 -1.70 -3.42 -18.74
CA VAL A 113 -0.60 -2.97 -19.61
C VAL A 113 -1.10 -2.54 -21.00
N GLU A 114 -2.13 -3.22 -21.52
CA GLU A 114 -2.66 -2.91 -22.86
C GLU A 114 -3.32 -1.54 -22.88
N THR A 115 -4.19 -1.26 -21.92
CA THR A 115 -4.86 0.05 -21.82
C THR A 115 -3.86 1.16 -21.53
N LEU A 116 -2.91 0.94 -20.61
CA LEU A 116 -1.86 1.92 -20.31
C LEU A 116 -1.03 2.26 -21.56
N LYS A 117 -0.63 1.26 -22.35
CA LYS A 117 0.09 1.49 -23.62
C LYS A 117 -0.76 2.23 -24.65
N LYS A 118 -2.05 1.86 -24.80
CA LYS A 118 -2.98 2.54 -25.72
C LYS A 118 -3.16 4.01 -25.35
N LEU A 119 -3.17 4.34 -24.07
CA LEU A 119 -3.24 5.72 -23.59
C LEU A 119 -1.96 6.52 -23.80
N GLY A 120 -0.84 5.86 -24.12
CA GLY A 120 0.44 6.52 -24.41
C GLY A 120 1.41 6.58 -23.22
N PHE A 121 1.22 5.74 -22.18
CA PHE A 121 2.19 5.64 -21.09
C PHE A 121 3.54 5.14 -21.60
N ALA A 122 4.61 5.83 -21.22
CA ALA A 122 5.99 5.41 -21.50
C ALA A 122 6.47 4.46 -20.38
N ILE A 123 5.92 3.23 -20.35
CA ILE A 123 6.21 2.28 -19.27
C ILE A 123 7.53 1.57 -19.56
N THR A 124 8.49 1.67 -18.62
CA THR A 124 9.74 0.90 -18.58
C THR A 124 9.77 -0.07 -17.41
N LEU A 125 10.80 -0.93 -17.32
CA LEU A 125 10.96 -1.88 -16.21
C LEU A 125 11.24 -1.24 -14.84
N HIS A 126 11.64 0.04 -14.83
CA HIS A 126 12.08 0.76 -13.63
C HIS A 126 11.15 1.92 -13.24
N ASP A 127 10.02 2.09 -13.95
CA ASP A 127 9.12 3.20 -13.66
C ASP A 127 8.43 3.04 -12.31
N LYS A 128 8.45 4.13 -11.58
CA LYS A 128 7.70 4.25 -10.34
C LYS A 128 6.26 4.61 -10.66
N MET A 129 5.42 3.59 -10.84
CA MET A 129 3.98 3.80 -10.96
C MET A 129 3.43 4.42 -9.67
N PRO A 130 2.37 5.25 -9.74
CA PRO A 130 1.61 5.63 -8.56
C PRO A 130 0.98 4.39 -7.90
N ASP A 131 0.58 4.52 -6.64
CA ASP A 131 -0.03 3.41 -5.91
C ASP A 131 -1.33 2.91 -6.55
N VAL A 132 -2.14 3.85 -7.09
CA VAL A 132 -3.36 3.54 -7.83
C VAL A 132 -3.46 4.43 -9.07
N VAL A 133 -3.83 3.83 -10.22
CA VAL A 133 -4.15 4.54 -11.45
C VAL A 133 -5.57 4.16 -11.89
N LEU A 134 -6.42 5.18 -12.06
CA LEU A 134 -7.81 5.00 -12.51
C LEU A 134 -8.01 5.76 -13.83
N TYR A 135 -8.90 5.26 -14.68
CA TYR A 135 -9.26 5.90 -15.94
C TYR A 135 -10.77 5.94 -16.13
N ASP A 136 -11.31 7.15 -16.23
CA ASP A 136 -12.68 7.40 -16.68
C ASP A 136 -12.70 7.65 -18.18
N GLU A 137 -13.08 6.61 -18.95
CA GLU A 137 -13.10 6.66 -20.41
C GLU A 137 -14.09 7.70 -20.95
N LYS A 138 -15.23 7.93 -20.26
CA LYS A 138 -16.25 8.89 -20.70
C LYS A 138 -15.81 10.33 -20.63
N LYS A 139 -15.02 10.65 -19.61
CA LYS A 139 -14.48 12.00 -19.38
C LYS A 139 -13.10 12.18 -20.00
N ASP A 140 -12.45 11.10 -20.41
CA ASP A 140 -11.04 11.03 -20.77
C ASP A 140 -10.14 11.58 -19.65
N TRP A 141 -10.35 11.09 -18.41
CA TRP A 141 -9.65 11.50 -17.21
C TRP A 141 -8.86 10.36 -16.58
N LEU A 142 -7.62 10.64 -16.26
CA LEU A 142 -6.73 9.76 -15.50
C LEU A 142 -6.53 10.30 -14.09
N TYR A 143 -6.75 9.45 -13.10
CA TYR A 143 -6.47 9.74 -11.70
C TYR A 143 -5.20 9.00 -11.29
N PHE A 144 -4.24 9.74 -10.79
CA PHE A 144 -3.00 9.24 -10.19
C PHE A 144 -3.09 9.44 -8.71
N VAL A 145 -3.18 8.34 -7.94
CA VAL A 145 -3.38 8.42 -6.49
C VAL A 145 -2.17 7.83 -5.78
N GLU A 146 -1.55 8.63 -4.90
CA GLU A 146 -0.50 8.21 -3.98
C GLU A 146 -1.08 7.97 -2.60
N ALA A 147 -0.84 6.80 -2.03
CA ALA A 147 -1.29 6.40 -0.70
C ALA A 147 -0.20 6.69 0.35
N VAL A 148 -0.30 7.81 1.05
CA VAL A 148 0.75 8.29 1.93
C VAL A 148 0.52 7.87 3.38
N THR A 149 1.46 7.10 3.92
CA THR A 149 1.50 6.73 5.34
C THR A 149 2.79 7.18 6.03
N SER A 150 3.89 7.27 5.29
CA SER A 150 5.20 7.64 5.83
C SER A 150 6.06 8.48 4.90
N VAL A 151 5.92 8.30 3.58
CA VAL A 151 6.68 9.03 2.54
C VAL A 151 5.85 9.09 1.27
N GLY A 152 6.22 9.96 0.33
CA GLY A 152 5.78 9.91 -1.05
C GLY A 152 4.48 10.64 -1.39
N PRO A 153 4.23 11.88 -0.87
CA PRO A 153 3.09 12.67 -1.35
C PRO A 153 3.29 13.10 -2.82
N MET A 154 2.24 13.62 -3.44
CA MET A 154 2.33 14.33 -4.72
C MET A 154 3.07 15.65 -4.53
N ASP A 155 4.39 15.59 -4.40
CA ASP A 155 5.28 16.75 -4.33
C ASP A 155 5.63 17.24 -5.76
N PRO A 156 6.24 18.42 -5.92
CA PRO A 156 6.62 18.95 -7.24
C PRO A 156 7.52 18.00 -8.04
N LYS A 157 8.41 17.28 -7.38
CA LYS A 157 9.28 16.30 -8.04
C LYS A 157 8.47 15.13 -8.58
N ARG A 158 7.51 14.64 -7.80
CA ARG A 158 6.65 13.53 -8.20
C ARG A 158 5.76 13.90 -9.40
N ILE A 159 5.27 15.14 -9.44
CA ILE A 159 4.52 15.65 -10.60
C ILE A 159 5.37 15.62 -11.87
N VAL A 160 6.65 16.02 -11.80
CA VAL A 160 7.57 15.95 -12.95
C VAL A 160 7.79 14.50 -13.39
N GLU A 161 8.06 13.57 -12.44
CA GLU A 161 8.24 12.14 -12.73
C GLU A 161 7.00 11.54 -13.45
N LEU A 162 5.79 11.87 -12.97
CA LEU A 162 4.55 11.44 -13.60
C LEU A 162 4.29 12.13 -14.94
N GLY A 163 4.72 13.38 -15.10
CA GLY A 163 4.71 14.12 -16.35
C GLY A 163 5.53 13.41 -17.43
N ASP A 164 6.73 12.97 -17.09
CA ASP A 164 7.60 12.21 -17.98
C ASP A 164 7.01 10.86 -18.39
N LEU A 165 6.47 10.13 -17.41
CA LEU A 165 5.77 8.83 -17.61
C LEU A 165 4.57 8.98 -18.56
N THR A 166 3.90 10.12 -18.52
CA THR A 166 2.65 10.40 -19.22
C THR A 166 2.77 11.47 -20.30
N LYS A 167 3.99 11.75 -20.80
CA LYS A 167 4.23 12.81 -21.79
C LYS A 167 3.46 12.66 -23.09
N ASN A 168 3.13 11.43 -23.48
CA ASN A 168 2.37 11.12 -24.69
C ASN A 168 0.88 10.89 -24.42
N VAL A 169 0.44 10.98 -23.15
CA VAL A 169 -0.94 10.80 -22.74
C VAL A 169 -1.72 12.09 -22.94
N LYS A 170 -2.82 12.03 -23.72
CA LYS A 170 -3.68 13.18 -24.03
C LYS A 170 -4.81 13.38 -22.99
N ALA A 171 -5.18 12.32 -22.28
CA ALA A 171 -6.22 12.36 -21.27
C ALA A 171 -5.92 13.41 -20.18
N GLY A 172 -6.96 14.02 -19.63
CA GLY A 172 -6.85 14.93 -18.48
C GLY A 172 -6.26 14.21 -17.28
N LYS A 173 -5.33 14.86 -16.57
CA LYS A 173 -4.60 14.26 -15.46
C LYS A 173 -5.03 14.88 -14.13
N ILE A 174 -5.42 14.04 -13.19
CA ILE A 174 -5.81 14.43 -11.84
C ILE A 174 -4.85 13.76 -10.87
N PHE A 175 -4.13 14.55 -10.08
CA PHE A 175 -3.14 14.08 -9.13
C PHE A 175 -3.72 14.15 -7.72
N VAL A 176 -3.78 13.02 -7.03
CA VAL A 176 -4.39 12.89 -5.71
C VAL A 176 -3.40 12.35 -4.71
N THR A 177 -3.25 13.00 -3.57
CA THR A 177 -2.59 12.43 -2.40
C THR A 177 -3.64 11.96 -1.42
N ALA A 178 -3.62 10.67 -1.09
CA ALA A 178 -4.53 10.08 -0.11
C ALA A 178 -3.82 9.86 1.23
N PHE A 179 -4.52 10.15 2.32
CA PHE A 179 -4.09 9.93 3.70
C PHE A 179 -5.12 9.10 4.47
N LEU A 180 -4.68 8.32 5.47
CA LEU A 180 -5.61 7.63 6.36
C LEU A 180 -6.36 8.62 7.26
N ASP A 181 -5.65 9.60 7.80
CA ASP A 181 -6.12 10.51 8.83
C ASP A 181 -5.53 11.91 8.67
N PHE A 182 -6.16 12.87 9.36
CA PHE A 182 -5.76 14.27 9.32
C PHE A 182 -4.40 14.54 10.00
N VAL A 183 -4.02 13.69 10.95
CA VAL A 183 -2.72 13.82 11.65
C VAL A 183 -1.58 13.52 10.69
N THR A 184 -1.74 12.50 9.85
CA THR A 184 -0.78 12.17 8.79
C THR A 184 -0.73 13.26 7.73
N TYR A 185 -1.88 13.76 7.25
CA TYR A 185 -1.94 14.89 6.31
C TYR A 185 -1.14 16.11 6.79
N LYS A 186 -1.32 16.53 8.05
CA LYS A 186 -0.60 17.70 8.61
C LYS A 186 0.93 17.60 8.51
N LYS A 187 1.47 16.39 8.54
CA LYS A 187 2.93 16.18 8.45
C LYS A 187 3.48 16.45 7.06
N PHE A 188 2.65 16.29 6.03
CA PHE A 188 3.05 16.40 4.63
C PHE A 188 2.43 17.60 3.91
N ALA A 189 1.59 18.37 4.59
CA ALA A 189 0.84 19.46 3.96
C ALA A 189 1.73 20.51 3.27
N ALA A 190 2.94 20.75 3.80
CA ALA A 190 3.90 21.68 3.21
C ALA A 190 4.65 21.13 1.99
N ASP A 191 4.64 19.82 1.78
CA ASP A 191 5.37 19.16 0.69
C ASP A 191 4.50 18.95 -0.55
N LEU A 192 3.18 19.18 -0.42
CA LEU A 192 2.22 18.95 -1.50
C LEU A 192 2.37 19.99 -2.63
N ALA A 193 2.32 19.49 -3.86
CA ALA A 193 2.33 20.37 -5.03
C ALA A 193 0.98 21.11 -5.20
N TRP A 194 1.04 22.34 -5.74
CA TRP A 194 -0.15 23.04 -6.23
C TRP A 194 -0.76 22.29 -7.43
N ASP A 195 -2.03 22.61 -7.72
CA ASP A 195 -2.84 21.97 -8.76
C ASP A 195 -3.01 20.45 -8.57
N THR A 196 -3.04 20.02 -7.30
CA THR A 196 -3.31 18.65 -6.88
C THR A 196 -4.46 18.57 -5.88
N GLU A 197 -4.94 17.36 -5.66
CA GLU A 197 -6.06 17.05 -4.77
C GLU A 197 -5.59 16.28 -3.55
N VAL A 198 -6.23 16.48 -2.41
CA VAL A 198 -5.98 15.70 -1.19
C VAL A 198 -7.27 15.05 -0.73
N TRP A 199 -7.21 13.75 -0.49
CA TRP A 199 -8.30 12.97 0.07
C TRP A 199 -7.88 12.32 1.38
N ILE A 200 -8.78 12.34 2.39
CA ILE A 200 -8.52 11.80 3.73
C ILE A 200 -9.57 10.74 4.03
N ALA A 201 -9.15 9.50 4.26
CA ALA A 201 -10.04 8.35 4.43
C ALA A 201 -10.97 8.48 5.65
N ASP A 202 -10.55 9.17 6.72
CA ASP A 202 -11.41 9.45 7.89
C ASP A 202 -12.55 10.43 7.58
N MET A 203 -12.48 11.15 6.44
CA MET A 203 -13.50 12.10 5.96
C MET A 203 -13.79 11.84 4.47
N PRO A 204 -14.30 10.64 4.13
CA PRO A 204 -14.32 10.17 2.76
C PRO A 204 -15.21 10.96 1.80
N GLU A 205 -16.13 11.76 2.32
CA GLU A 205 -17.04 12.60 1.51
C GLU A 205 -16.39 13.91 1.05
N HIS A 206 -15.21 14.25 1.54
CA HIS A 206 -14.59 15.55 1.31
C HIS A 206 -13.25 15.42 0.59
N MET A 207 -12.92 16.48 -0.18
CA MET A 207 -11.65 16.63 -0.86
C MET A 207 -11.11 18.04 -0.64
N ILE A 208 -9.80 18.17 -0.45
CA ILE A 208 -9.11 19.44 -0.39
C ILE A 208 -8.51 19.70 -1.78
N HIS A 209 -8.86 20.85 -2.36
CA HIS A 209 -8.33 21.27 -3.66
C HIS A 209 -7.21 22.29 -3.46
N LEU A 210 -6.01 21.99 -3.90
CA LEU A 210 -4.83 22.87 -3.81
C LEU A 210 -4.67 23.72 -5.06
N ASN A 211 -5.75 24.33 -5.54
CA ASN A 211 -5.79 25.14 -6.74
C ASN A 211 -5.69 26.62 -6.35
N GLY A 212 -4.56 27.26 -6.66
CA GLY A 212 -4.24 28.60 -6.20
C GLY A 212 -4.10 29.68 -7.29
N ASP A 213 -4.29 29.34 -8.56
CA ASP A 213 -4.10 30.28 -9.68
C ASP A 213 -5.27 31.25 -9.89
N LYS A 214 -6.45 30.94 -9.32
CA LYS A 214 -7.67 31.74 -9.48
C LYS A 214 -8.39 31.97 -8.17
N PHE A 215 -8.63 33.24 -7.85
CA PHE A 215 -9.55 33.63 -6.79
C PHE A 215 -10.98 33.66 -7.34
N LEU A 216 -11.83 32.75 -6.88
CA LEU A 216 -13.21 32.60 -7.38
C LEU A 216 -14.24 33.45 -6.62
N GLY A 217 -13.82 34.26 -5.62
CA GLY A 217 -14.70 35.09 -4.78
C GLY A 217 -15.32 34.31 -3.61
N PRO A 218 -16.21 34.97 -2.85
CA PRO A 218 -16.90 34.35 -1.72
C PRO A 218 -17.85 33.24 -2.20
N ARG A 219 -18.02 32.21 -1.37
CA ARG A 219 -19.00 31.12 -1.56
C ARG A 219 -20.29 31.44 -0.85
#